data_d2a9ae8a7ed7ccf4ea3e9f11b61c8131
#
_entry.id   d2a9ae8a7ed7ccf4ea3e9f11b61c8131
#
_cell.length_a   1.000
_cell.length_b   1.000
_cell.length_c   1.000
_cell.angle_alpha   90.00
_cell.angle_beta   90.00
_cell.angle_gamma   90.00
#
_symmetry.space_group_name_H-M   'P 1'
#
loop_
_entity.id
_entity.type
_entity.pdbx_description
1 polymer ?
#
loop_
_entity_poly.entity_id
_entity_poly.type
_entity_poly.pdbx_seq_one_letter_code
_entity_poly.pdbx_strand_id
1 'polypeptide(L)'
;MLRPVDRQDSRFLRDMLRHAYHWRLAQDPELPVYRYVKNWGRRGDAGVVAFEGPNAYGAAWYRLFPASEPGFGFVDEETPELTIAVVPSRRGHGSGAELLEALLVRARSDGFEQLSLSAEPGQTGFYEKHRFRELARKDGTVTMVASL
;
A
#
# COMPACT_ATOMS: atom_id res chain seq x y z
N MET A 1 15.23 2.54 9.46
CA MET A 1 15.89 2.70 8.16
C MET A 1 15.00 2.13 7.07
N LEU A 2 15.18 2.61 5.85
CA LEU A 2 14.36 2.14 4.71
C LEU A 2 15.26 1.51 3.65
N ARG A 3 14.74 0.49 2.97
CA ARG A 3 15.40 -0.12 1.81
C ARG A 3 14.35 -0.58 0.78
N PRO A 4 14.74 -0.75 -0.49
CA PRO A 4 13.81 -1.29 -1.49
C PRO A 4 13.34 -2.69 -1.14
N VAL A 5 12.11 -3.03 -1.55
CA VAL A 5 11.60 -4.40 -1.48
C VAL A 5 12.33 -5.26 -2.53
N ASP A 6 12.71 -6.47 -2.14
CA ASP A 6 13.21 -7.47 -3.09
C ASP A 6 12.38 -8.76 -3.02
N ARG A 7 12.75 -9.76 -3.83
CA ARG A 7 11.98 -11.01 -3.90
C ARG A 7 11.94 -11.78 -2.58
N GLN A 8 12.96 -11.62 -1.75
CA GLN A 8 13.03 -12.31 -0.47
C GLN A 8 12.03 -11.75 0.52
N ASP A 9 11.48 -10.57 0.27
CA ASP A 9 10.53 -9.91 1.14
C ASP A 9 9.09 -10.35 0.90
N SER A 10 8.80 -11.19 -0.09
CA SER A 10 7.42 -11.54 -0.44
C SER A 10 6.62 -12.11 0.74
N ARG A 11 7.25 -12.91 1.58
CA ARG A 11 6.60 -13.44 2.78
C ARG A 11 6.27 -12.32 3.78
N PHE A 12 7.20 -11.39 3.97
CA PHE A 12 6.98 -10.25 4.85
C PHE A 12 5.83 -9.37 4.33
N LEU A 13 5.78 -9.11 3.03
CA LEU A 13 4.68 -8.35 2.43
C LEU A 13 3.34 -9.05 2.66
N ARG A 14 3.30 -10.38 2.55
CA ARG A 14 2.08 -11.15 2.82
C ARG A 14 1.65 -10.97 4.27
N ASP A 15 2.59 -10.99 5.21
CA ASP A 15 2.26 -10.76 6.62
C ASP A 15 1.74 -9.34 6.85
N MET A 16 2.31 -8.36 6.15
CA MET A 16 1.87 -6.97 6.26
C MET A 16 0.46 -6.76 5.73
N LEU A 17 0.01 -7.56 4.77
CA LEU A 17 -1.36 -7.47 4.27
C LEU A 17 -2.40 -7.64 5.38
N ARG A 18 -2.15 -8.52 6.34
CA ARG A 18 -3.07 -8.72 7.46
C ARG A 18 -3.20 -7.48 8.31
N HIS A 19 -2.13 -6.74 8.49
CA HIS A 19 -2.17 -5.48 9.22
C HIS A 19 -2.84 -4.38 8.40
N ALA A 20 -2.53 -4.30 7.11
CA ALA A 20 -3.06 -3.28 6.23
C ALA A 20 -4.59 -3.37 6.08
N TYR A 21 -5.12 -4.59 6.00
CA TYR A 21 -6.54 -4.84 5.78
C TYR A 21 -7.25 -5.46 6.98
N HIS A 22 -6.67 -5.32 8.18
CA HIS A 22 -7.21 -5.88 9.41
C HIS A 22 -8.70 -5.57 9.60
N TRP A 23 -9.08 -4.32 9.39
CA TRP A 23 -10.44 -3.84 9.59
C TRP A 23 -11.47 -4.49 8.63
N ARG A 24 -11.05 -4.82 7.41
CA ARG A 24 -11.90 -5.52 6.45
C ARG A 24 -11.90 -7.02 6.67
N LEU A 25 -10.75 -7.59 7.00
CA LEU A 25 -10.63 -9.03 7.23
C LEU A 25 -11.39 -9.46 8.48
N ALA A 26 -11.58 -8.57 9.44
CA ALA A 26 -12.41 -8.85 10.61
C ALA A 26 -13.89 -9.05 10.23
N GLN A 27 -14.36 -8.39 9.17
CA GLN A 27 -15.72 -8.50 8.68
C GLN A 27 -15.86 -9.58 7.60
N ASP A 28 -14.82 -9.79 6.81
CA ASP A 28 -14.79 -10.75 5.71
C ASP A 28 -13.42 -11.44 5.68
N PRO A 29 -13.25 -12.56 6.39
CA PRO A 29 -11.97 -13.29 6.44
C PRO A 29 -11.53 -13.84 5.07
N GLU A 30 -12.46 -13.95 4.12
CA GLU A 30 -12.18 -14.48 2.78
C GLU A 30 -11.88 -13.39 1.76
N LEU A 31 -11.76 -12.15 2.20
CA LEU A 31 -11.46 -11.03 1.30
C LEU A 31 -10.17 -11.32 0.52
N PRO A 32 -10.19 -11.18 -0.81
CA PRO A 32 -9.04 -11.61 -1.64
C PRO A 32 -7.89 -10.60 -1.62
N VAL A 33 -7.27 -10.41 -0.44
CA VAL A 33 -6.17 -9.46 -0.28
C VAL A 33 -4.85 -9.97 -0.88
N TYR A 34 -4.73 -11.28 -1.12
CA TYR A 34 -3.47 -11.85 -1.62
C TYR A 34 -3.08 -11.31 -3.00
N ARG A 35 -4.03 -10.78 -3.76
CA ARG A 35 -3.75 -10.18 -5.08
C ARG A 35 -2.71 -9.06 -5.02
N TYR A 36 -2.52 -8.45 -3.86
CA TYR A 36 -1.58 -7.34 -3.67
C TYR A 36 -0.11 -7.79 -3.64
N VAL A 37 0.15 -9.09 -3.46
CA VAL A 37 1.52 -9.62 -3.39
C VAL A 37 1.74 -10.88 -4.25
N LYS A 38 0.68 -11.47 -4.79
CA LYS A 38 0.78 -12.70 -5.55
C LYS A 38 1.78 -12.56 -6.70
N ASN A 39 2.73 -13.51 -6.77
CA ASN A 39 3.77 -13.48 -7.80
C ASN A 39 4.55 -12.16 -7.80
N TRP A 40 4.96 -11.73 -6.61
CA TRP A 40 5.70 -10.47 -6.47
C TRP A 40 6.90 -10.43 -7.42
N GLY A 41 7.11 -9.25 -8.03
CA GLY A 41 8.10 -9.02 -9.05
C GLY A 41 7.52 -8.84 -10.43
N ARG A 42 6.19 -8.67 -10.53
CA ARG A 42 5.55 -8.34 -11.81
C ARG A 42 5.95 -6.93 -12.24
N ARG A 43 5.83 -6.68 -13.53
CA ARG A 43 6.11 -5.35 -14.09
C ARG A 43 5.32 -4.28 -13.32
N GLY A 44 6.03 -3.25 -12.89
CA GLY A 44 5.45 -2.15 -12.13
C GLY A 44 5.46 -2.35 -10.63
N ASP A 45 5.77 -3.56 -10.12
CA ASP A 45 5.87 -3.78 -8.68
C ASP A 45 7.07 -3.05 -8.10
N ALA A 46 6.86 -2.29 -7.04
CA ALA A 46 7.94 -1.65 -6.30
C ALA A 46 7.48 -1.34 -4.89
N GLY A 47 8.43 -1.23 -3.98
CA GLY A 47 8.11 -0.90 -2.61
C GLY A 47 9.34 -0.63 -1.76
N VAL A 48 9.07 -0.26 -0.51
CA VAL A 48 10.11 0.02 0.50
C VAL A 48 9.78 -0.75 1.78
N VAL A 49 10.82 -1.19 2.47
CA VAL A 49 10.72 -1.89 3.75
C VAL A 49 11.38 -1.03 4.81
N ALA A 50 10.71 -0.86 5.94
CA ALA A 50 11.28 -0.23 7.12
C ALA A 50 11.86 -1.31 8.02
N PHE A 51 13.10 -1.12 8.48
CA PHE A 51 13.81 -2.11 9.26
C PHE A 51 14.73 -1.49 10.30
N GLU A 52 15.06 -2.28 11.31
CA GLU A 52 16.05 -1.94 12.33
C GLU A 52 16.88 -3.19 12.60
N GLY A 53 18.19 -3.13 12.26
CA GLY A 53 19.02 -4.32 12.29
C GLY A 53 18.44 -5.40 11.38
N PRO A 54 18.28 -6.65 11.87
CA PRO A 54 17.69 -7.73 11.07
C PRO A 54 16.17 -7.73 11.05
N ASN A 55 15.51 -6.80 11.74
CA ASN A 55 14.07 -6.82 11.96
C ASN A 55 13.35 -5.84 11.05
N ALA A 56 12.57 -6.36 10.08
CA ALA A 56 11.64 -5.56 9.29
C ALA A 56 10.38 -5.32 10.13
N TYR A 57 9.86 -4.09 10.11
CA TYR A 57 8.69 -3.75 10.93
C TYR A 57 7.61 -2.98 10.17
N GLY A 58 7.82 -2.70 8.90
CA GLY A 58 6.81 -2.03 8.08
C GLY A 58 7.16 -2.12 6.61
N ALA A 59 6.18 -1.88 5.77
CA ALA A 59 6.39 -1.86 4.33
C ALA A 59 5.32 -1.01 3.66
N ALA A 60 5.70 -0.42 2.52
CA ALA A 60 4.77 0.22 1.61
C ALA A 60 5.16 -0.21 0.21
N TRP A 61 4.17 -0.61 -0.58
CA TRP A 61 4.44 -1.04 -1.95
C TRP A 61 3.27 -0.70 -2.84
N TYR A 62 3.49 -0.73 -4.15
CA TYR A 62 2.42 -0.56 -5.11
C TYR A 62 2.50 -1.61 -6.21
N ARG A 63 1.39 -1.79 -6.87
CA ARG A 63 1.21 -2.77 -7.94
C ARG A 63 0.20 -2.26 -8.95
N LEU A 64 0.46 -2.53 -10.22
CA LEU A 64 -0.52 -2.34 -11.28
C LEU A 64 -1.48 -3.51 -11.31
N PHE A 65 -2.76 -3.24 -11.49
CA PHE A 65 -3.79 -4.27 -11.61
C PHE A 65 -4.47 -4.19 -12.97
N PRO A 66 -4.80 -5.33 -13.58
CA PRO A 66 -5.65 -5.32 -14.76
C PRO A 66 -7.10 -5.06 -14.37
N ALA A 67 -7.88 -4.48 -15.28
CA ALA A 67 -9.30 -4.22 -15.02
C ALA A 67 -10.07 -5.52 -14.74
N SER A 68 -9.58 -6.67 -15.22
CA SER A 68 -10.18 -7.99 -14.99
C SER A 68 -9.99 -8.49 -13.55
N GLU A 69 -9.01 -7.97 -12.83
CA GLU A 69 -8.77 -8.34 -11.43
C GLU A 69 -8.28 -7.11 -10.67
N PRO A 70 -9.18 -6.14 -10.45
CA PRO A 70 -8.79 -4.86 -9.85
C PRO A 70 -8.50 -4.99 -8.35
N GLY A 71 -7.66 -4.09 -7.84
CA GLY A 71 -7.54 -3.88 -6.41
C GLY A 71 -8.77 -3.13 -5.89
N PHE A 72 -8.88 -3.01 -4.57
CA PHE A 72 -10.04 -2.36 -3.94
C PHE A 72 -10.09 -0.85 -4.19
N GLY A 73 -8.94 -0.25 -4.43
CA GLY A 73 -8.81 1.17 -4.79
C GLY A 73 -8.43 1.39 -6.25
N PHE A 74 -8.80 0.47 -7.11
CA PHE A 74 -8.47 0.53 -8.54
C PHE A 74 -9.07 1.77 -9.19
N VAL A 75 -8.26 2.48 -9.98
CA VAL A 75 -8.68 3.64 -10.77
C VAL A 75 -8.60 3.31 -12.26
N ASP A 76 -7.43 2.90 -12.73
CA ASP A 76 -7.22 2.45 -14.10
C ASP A 76 -5.97 1.56 -14.16
N GLU A 77 -5.70 0.98 -15.32
CA GLU A 77 -4.58 0.04 -15.49
C GLU A 77 -3.20 0.70 -15.48
N GLU A 78 -3.13 2.01 -15.56
CA GLU A 78 -1.88 2.76 -15.55
C GLU A 78 -1.57 3.39 -14.18
N THR A 79 -2.51 3.33 -13.26
CA THR A 79 -2.37 3.88 -11.91
C THR A 79 -2.11 2.74 -10.93
N PRO A 80 -0.87 2.61 -10.40
CA PRO A 80 -0.63 1.58 -9.40
C PRO A 80 -1.39 1.91 -8.11
N GLU A 81 -1.77 0.86 -7.40
CA GLU A 81 -2.43 1.00 -6.11
C GLU A 81 -1.45 0.61 -5.01
N LEU A 82 -1.37 1.43 -3.98
CA LEU A 82 -0.45 1.18 -2.88
C LEU A 82 -1.11 0.45 -1.71
N THR A 83 -0.26 -0.24 -0.96
CA THR A 83 -0.58 -0.83 0.34
C THR A 83 0.50 -0.40 1.30
N ILE A 84 0.13 -0.09 2.54
CA ILE A 84 1.07 0.31 3.57
C ILE A 84 0.67 -0.29 4.91
N ALA A 85 1.64 -0.78 5.66
CA ALA A 85 1.42 -1.29 7.00
C ALA A 85 2.68 -1.19 7.84
N VAL A 86 2.48 -0.95 9.14
CA VAL A 86 3.51 -0.98 10.17
C VAL A 86 3.02 -1.93 11.25
N VAL A 87 3.89 -2.80 11.77
CA VAL A 87 3.50 -3.72 12.84
C VAL A 87 3.00 -2.91 14.04
N PRO A 88 2.00 -3.45 14.78
CA PRO A 88 1.35 -2.68 15.86
C PRO A 88 2.31 -2.09 16.90
N SER A 89 3.36 -2.81 17.28
CA SER A 89 4.32 -2.34 18.28
C SER A 89 5.17 -1.15 17.84
N ARG A 90 5.17 -0.82 16.56
CA ARG A 90 5.97 0.28 15.99
C ARG A 90 5.11 1.44 15.48
N ARG A 91 3.79 1.39 15.70
CA ARG A 91 2.88 2.46 15.28
C ARG A 91 3.03 3.68 16.19
N GLY A 92 2.67 4.85 15.66
CA GLY A 92 2.71 6.09 16.41
C GLY A 92 4.08 6.78 16.45
N HIS A 93 5.04 6.31 15.65
CA HIS A 93 6.41 6.85 15.63
C HIS A 93 6.78 7.49 14.28
N GLY A 94 5.81 7.75 13.42
CA GLY A 94 6.07 8.39 12.13
C GLY A 94 6.55 7.47 11.02
N SER A 95 6.66 6.16 11.26
CA SER A 95 7.15 5.20 10.27
C SER A 95 6.25 5.11 9.04
N GLY A 96 4.93 5.21 9.24
CA GLY A 96 3.98 5.20 8.12
C GLY A 96 4.19 6.38 7.19
N ALA A 97 4.40 7.57 7.74
CA ALA A 97 4.67 8.76 6.95
C ALA A 97 5.97 8.65 6.16
N GLU A 98 7.04 8.14 6.79
CA GLU A 98 8.32 7.94 6.12
C GLU A 98 8.19 6.94 4.96
N LEU A 99 7.50 5.83 5.18
CA LEU A 99 7.27 4.81 4.16
C LEU A 99 6.46 5.40 3.00
N LEU A 100 5.41 6.13 3.29
CA LEU A 100 4.56 6.72 2.27
C LEU A 100 5.32 7.73 1.41
N GLU A 101 6.08 8.63 2.04
CA GLU A 101 6.87 9.62 1.30
C GLU A 101 7.93 8.96 0.42
N ALA A 102 8.60 7.93 0.94
CA ALA A 102 9.60 7.19 0.16
C ALA A 102 8.95 6.50 -1.06
N LEU A 103 7.73 5.96 -0.87
CA LEU A 103 7.01 5.32 -1.95
C LEU A 103 6.58 6.32 -3.04
N LEU A 104 6.14 7.52 -2.63
CA LEU A 104 5.79 8.58 -3.56
C LEU A 104 7.00 9.00 -4.42
N VAL A 105 8.17 9.13 -3.79
CA VAL A 105 9.41 9.42 -4.51
C VAL A 105 9.71 8.32 -5.52
N ARG A 106 9.58 7.06 -5.11
CA ARG A 106 9.83 5.93 -6.01
C ARG A 106 8.86 5.93 -7.20
N ALA A 107 7.59 6.19 -6.95
CA ALA A 107 6.59 6.20 -8.01
C ALA A 107 6.85 7.30 -9.04
N ARG A 108 7.28 8.48 -8.59
CA ARG A 108 7.69 9.55 -9.50
C ARG A 108 8.88 9.12 -10.35
N SER A 109 9.87 8.51 -9.72
CA SER A 109 11.07 8.02 -10.39
C SER A 109 10.72 6.95 -11.42
N ASP A 110 9.73 6.11 -11.15
CA ASP A 110 9.26 5.07 -12.07
C ASP A 110 8.39 5.64 -13.20
N GLY A 111 8.08 6.93 -13.19
CA GLY A 111 7.34 7.59 -14.26
C GLY A 111 5.82 7.53 -14.15
N PHE A 112 5.28 7.11 -13.02
CA PHE A 112 3.83 7.09 -12.84
C PHE A 112 3.29 8.50 -12.61
N GLU A 113 2.09 8.76 -13.12
CA GLU A 113 1.45 10.06 -12.99
C GLU A 113 0.64 10.20 -11.72
N GLN A 114 0.18 9.08 -11.16
CA GLN A 114 -0.60 9.08 -9.92
C GLN A 114 -0.52 7.72 -9.23
N LEU A 115 -0.87 7.71 -7.93
CA LEU A 115 -1.02 6.52 -7.12
C LEU A 115 -2.41 6.51 -6.50
N SER A 116 -2.99 5.33 -6.34
CA SER A 116 -4.25 5.17 -5.64
C SER A 116 -4.09 4.29 -4.41
N LEU A 117 -5.11 4.29 -3.57
CA LEU A 117 -5.20 3.40 -2.41
C LEU A 117 -6.66 3.21 -2.01
N SER A 118 -6.89 2.19 -1.20
CA SER A 118 -8.18 1.94 -0.56
C SER A 118 -7.99 2.14 0.95
N ALA A 119 -8.70 3.12 1.51
CA ALA A 119 -8.53 3.51 2.91
C ALA A 119 -9.75 3.14 3.75
N GLU A 120 -9.50 2.86 5.03
CA GLU A 120 -10.54 2.82 6.04
C GLU A 120 -11.06 4.26 6.23
N PRO A 121 -12.38 4.47 6.33
CA PRO A 121 -12.93 5.82 6.42
C PRO A 121 -12.32 6.70 7.52
N GLY A 122 -11.95 6.10 8.65
CA GLY A 122 -11.31 6.83 9.74
C GLY A 122 -9.84 7.19 9.52
N GLN A 123 -9.24 6.73 8.44
CA GLN A 123 -7.80 6.91 8.17
C GLN A 123 -7.52 7.89 7.03
N THR A 124 -8.54 8.48 6.43
CA THR A 124 -8.37 9.38 5.28
C THR A 124 -7.51 10.59 5.62
N GLY A 125 -7.61 11.10 6.84
CA GLY A 125 -6.83 12.28 7.26
C GLY A 125 -5.32 12.09 7.15
N PHE A 126 -4.83 10.89 7.46
CA PHE A 126 -3.41 10.57 7.31
C PHE A 126 -2.97 10.74 5.85
N TYR A 127 -3.76 10.21 4.92
CA TYR A 127 -3.42 10.27 3.50
C TYR A 127 -3.60 11.67 2.93
N GLU A 128 -4.58 12.42 3.41
CA GLU A 128 -4.80 13.80 2.97
C GLU A 128 -3.59 14.70 3.25
N LYS A 129 -2.89 14.46 4.36
CA LYS A 129 -1.65 15.16 4.70
C LYS A 129 -0.53 14.89 3.69
N HIS A 130 -0.64 13.82 2.91
CA HIS A 130 0.34 13.42 1.93
C HIS A 130 -0.15 13.60 0.49
N ARG A 131 -1.08 14.54 0.30
CA ARG A 131 -1.56 14.98 -1.04
C ARG A 131 -2.50 14.00 -1.71
N PHE A 132 -3.04 13.04 -0.96
CA PHE A 132 -4.11 12.20 -1.47
C PHE A 132 -5.45 12.91 -1.30
N ARG A 133 -6.35 12.70 -2.26
CA ARG A 133 -7.71 13.20 -2.19
C ARG A 133 -8.70 12.05 -2.39
N GLU A 134 -9.87 12.19 -1.81
CA GLU A 134 -10.92 11.19 -1.97
C GLU A 134 -11.45 11.24 -3.41
N LEU A 135 -11.55 10.08 -4.05
CA LEU A 135 -12.09 9.92 -5.38
C LEU A 135 -13.48 9.28 -5.35
N ALA A 136 -13.68 8.25 -4.52
CA ALA A 136 -14.92 7.51 -4.45
C ALA A 136 -15.06 6.78 -3.13
N ARG A 137 -16.29 6.42 -2.76
CA ARG A 137 -16.58 5.57 -1.61
C ARG A 137 -17.39 4.37 -2.11
N LYS A 138 -16.98 3.17 -1.69
CA LYS A 138 -17.64 1.95 -2.11
C LYS A 138 -17.38 0.84 -1.09
N ASP A 139 -18.44 0.11 -0.73
CA ASP A 139 -18.34 -1.06 0.16
C ASP A 139 -17.63 -0.77 1.47
N GLY A 140 -17.85 0.42 2.04
CA GLY A 140 -17.25 0.81 3.31
C GLY A 140 -15.79 1.20 3.20
N THR A 141 -15.27 1.44 2.00
CA THR A 141 -13.90 1.90 1.79
C THR A 141 -13.89 3.22 1.03
N VAL A 142 -12.79 3.96 1.17
CA VAL A 142 -12.58 5.21 0.47
C VAL A 142 -11.42 5.04 -0.50
N THR A 143 -11.70 5.19 -1.79
CA THR A 143 -10.64 5.22 -2.79
C THR A 143 -10.05 6.61 -2.84
N MET A 144 -8.73 6.70 -2.66
CA MET A 144 -8.02 7.95 -2.68
C MET A 144 -6.94 7.93 -3.76
N VAL A 145 -6.60 9.09 -4.28
CA VAL A 145 -5.60 9.23 -5.34
C VAL A 145 -4.73 10.46 -5.08
N ALA A 146 -3.45 10.32 -5.40
CA ALA A 146 -2.48 11.44 -5.38
C ALA A 146 -1.87 11.61 -6.75
N SER A 147 -1.76 12.84 -7.20
CA SER A 147 -1.00 13.19 -8.41
C SER A 147 0.49 13.25 -8.05
N LEU A 148 1.35 12.76 -8.93
CA LEU A 148 2.79 12.66 -8.68
C LEU A 148 3.63 13.75 -9.40
#